data_960d53225919f499f0fe2bb262708573
#
_entry.id   960d53225919f499f0fe2bb262708573
#
_cell.length_a   1.000
_cell.length_b   1.000
_cell.length_c   1.000
_cell.angle_alpha   90.00
_cell.angle_beta   90.00
_cell.angle_gamma   90.00
#
_symmetry.space_group_name_H-M   'P 1'
#
loop_
_entity.id
_entity.type
_entity.pdbx_description
1 polymer ?
#
loop_
_entity_poly.entity_id
_entity_poly.type
_entity_poly.pdbx_seq_one_letter_code
_entity_poly.pdbx_strand_id
1 'polypeptide(L)'
;SIAKEAEVLEGSLWYHFHSKKDILTAHLALVQAAFEEQNTLANSSDPRTIIEGVFQSYDVIWDFRYILRDDFRSLLKDDPAMLAVTEKINLYFDQWAEERIRHSHVHGVLEIPQNDMEGISEIILVIGRYWLDFSSKKYPETPHQTLRKKGLAHIFTVLQPYLNSESRSLVERGLRNR
;
A
#
# COMPACT_ATOMS: atom_id res chain seq x y z
N SER A 1 8.36 -20.80 -15.84
CA SER A 1 9.18 -19.57 -16.05
C SER A 1 8.28 -18.33 -16.02
N ILE A 2 8.84 -17.17 -15.76
CA ILE A 2 8.12 -15.87 -15.77
C ILE A 2 7.42 -15.67 -17.12
N ALA A 3 8.11 -15.95 -18.22
CA ALA A 3 7.56 -15.81 -19.58
C ALA A 3 6.30 -16.67 -19.79
N LYS A 4 6.32 -17.91 -19.29
CA LYS A 4 5.16 -18.82 -19.38
C LYS A 4 3.95 -18.29 -18.60
N GLU A 5 4.17 -17.76 -17.41
CA GLU A 5 3.10 -17.22 -16.55
C GLU A 5 2.54 -15.89 -17.11
N ALA A 6 3.39 -15.10 -17.76
CA ALA A 6 3.01 -13.86 -18.42
C ALA A 6 2.45 -14.07 -19.84
N GLU A 7 2.36 -15.31 -20.32
CA GLU A 7 1.89 -15.68 -21.67
C GLU A 7 2.67 -14.98 -22.80
N VAL A 8 3.97 -14.74 -22.60
CA VAL A 8 4.85 -14.13 -23.60
C VAL A 8 5.95 -15.11 -24.04
N LEU A 9 6.52 -14.87 -25.21
CA LEU A 9 7.69 -15.63 -25.68
C LEU A 9 8.91 -15.32 -24.80
N GLU A 10 9.65 -16.34 -24.41
CA GLU A 10 10.84 -16.19 -23.58
C GLU A 10 11.89 -15.28 -24.20
N GLY A 11 12.09 -15.39 -25.51
CA GLY A 11 12.98 -14.49 -26.24
C GLY A 11 12.52 -13.03 -26.25
N SER A 12 11.20 -12.77 -26.29
CA SER A 12 10.66 -11.42 -26.18
C SER A 12 10.88 -10.84 -24.78
N LEU A 13 10.66 -11.64 -23.73
CA LEU A 13 10.91 -11.20 -22.36
C LEU A 13 12.37 -10.77 -22.18
N TRP A 14 13.31 -11.63 -22.59
CA TRP A 14 14.76 -11.38 -22.43
C TRP A 14 15.31 -10.32 -23.41
N TYR A 15 14.59 -10.00 -24.45
CA TYR A 15 14.91 -8.84 -25.29
C TYR A 15 14.69 -7.52 -24.55
N HIS A 16 13.64 -7.43 -23.75
CA HIS A 16 13.31 -6.22 -22.96
C HIS A 16 13.99 -6.18 -21.60
N PHE A 17 14.21 -7.34 -20.97
CA PHE A 17 14.78 -7.44 -19.63
C PHE A 17 15.94 -8.42 -19.63
N HIS A 18 17.15 -7.95 -19.34
CA HIS A 18 18.35 -8.78 -19.37
C HIS A 18 18.52 -9.62 -18.08
N SER A 19 17.75 -9.32 -17.03
CA SER A 19 17.80 -10.02 -15.75
C SER A 19 16.45 -9.94 -15.02
N LYS A 20 16.28 -10.81 -14.01
CA LYS A 20 15.15 -10.70 -13.07
C LYS A 20 15.16 -9.37 -12.30
N LYS A 21 16.36 -8.85 -12.03
CA LYS A 21 16.54 -7.54 -11.39
C LYS A 21 15.96 -6.41 -12.24
N ASP A 22 16.13 -6.45 -13.57
CA ASP A 22 15.57 -5.43 -14.45
C ASP A 22 14.05 -5.43 -14.42
N ILE A 23 13.44 -6.64 -14.39
CA ILE A 23 11.99 -6.79 -14.22
C ILE A 23 11.54 -6.18 -12.88
N LEU A 24 12.23 -6.49 -11.78
CA LEU A 24 11.89 -5.95 -10.46
C LEU A 24 12.09 -4.43 -10.40
N THR A 25 13.15 -3.91 -11.03
CA THR A 25 13.40 -2.47 -11.11
C THR A 25 12.31 -1.76 -11.91
N ALA A 26 11.84 -2.35 -13.01
CA ALA A 26 10.69 -1.83 -13.75
C ALA A 26 9.41 -1.85 -12.92
N HIS A 27 9.18 -2.90 -12.13
CA HIS A 27 8.08 -2.95 -11.19
C HIS A 27 8.17 -1.86 -10.10
N LEU A 28 9.36 -1.57 -9.59
CA LEU A 28 9.55 -0.46 -8.65
C LEU A 28 9.09 0.86 -9.27
N ALA A 29 9.47 1.13 -10.53
CA ALA A 29 9.04 2.34 -11.23
C ALA A 29 7.51 2.40 -11.38
N LEU A 30 6.85 1.27 -11.67
CA LEU A 30 5.39 1.19 -11.73
C LEU A 30 4.73 1.48 -10.37
N VAL A 31 5.28 0.92 -9.29
CA VAL A 31 4.80 1.18 -7.92
C VAL A 31 4.92 2.65 -7.59
N GLN A 32 6.09 3.25 -7.85
CA GLN A 32 6.32 4.67 -7.59
C GLN A 32 5.36 5.55 -8.41
N ALA A 33 5.22 5.28 -9.71
CA ALA A 33 4.30 6.02 -10.56
C ALA A 33 2.84 5.92 -10.10
N ALA A 34 2.40 4.73 -9.66
CA ALA A 34 1.06 4.53 -9.13
C ALA A 34 0.82 5.34 -7.83
N PHE A 35 1.81 5.43 -6.94
CA PHE A 35 1.71 6.28 -5.75
C PHE A 35 1.79 7.78 -6.07
N GLU A 36 2.62 8.18 -7.03
CA GLU A 36 2.72 9.58 -7.47
C GLU A 36 1.42 10.08 -8.12
N GLU A 37 0.73 9.24 -8.88
CA GLU A 37 -0.59 9.53 -9.41
C GLU A 37 -1.59 9.82 -8.27
N GLN A 38 -1.56 9.02 -7.21
CA GLN A 38 -2.40 9.23 -6.02
C GLN A 38 -2.00 10.50 -5.24
N ASN A 39 -0.75 10.94 -5.29
CA ASN A 39 -0.30 12.16 -4.62
C ASN A 39 -1.02 13.41 -5.11
N THR A 40 -1.46 13.46 -6.35
CA THR A 40 -2.23 14.60 -6.90
C THR A 40 -3.54 14.79 -6.14
N LEU A 41 -4.23 13.70 -5.83
CA LEU A 41 -5.45 13.72 -5.02
C LEU A 41 -5.13 13.94 -3.53
N ALA A 42 -4.09 13.28 -3.05
CA ALA A 42 -3.70 13.31 -1.66
C ALA A 42 -3.11 14.65 -1.19
N ASN A 43 -2.69 15.54 -2.09
CA ASN A 43 -2.22 16.90 -1.78
C ASN A 43 -3.35 17.94 -1.72
N SER A 44 -4.59 17.53 -1.92
CA SER A 44 -5.76 18.37 -1.72
C SER A 44 -5.89 18.82 -0.26
N SER A 45 -6.51 19.98 -0.02
CA SER A 45 -6.96 20.41 1.31
C SER A 45 -8.43 20.02 1.60
N ASP A 46 -9.13 19.48 0.62
CA ASP A 46 -10.52 19.05 0.78
C ASP A 46 -10.60 17.67 1.47
N PRO A 47 -11.29 17.54 2.62
CA PRO A 47 -11.37 16.30 3.39
C PRO A 47 -11.88 15.11 2.58
N ARG A 48 -12.85 15.33 1.69
CA ARG A 48 -13.38 14.25 0.83
C ARG A 48 -12.30 13.71 -0.11
N THR A 49 -11.58 14.61 -0.76
CA THR A 49 -10.51 14.27 -1.69
C THR A 49 -9.35 13.57 -0.98
N ILE A 50 -8.99 14.03 0.24
CA ILE A 50 -7.96 13.37 1.07
C ILE A 50 -8.38 11.94 1.41
N ILE A 51 -9.60 11.73 1.90
CA ILE A 51 -10.11 10.41 2.26
C ILE A 51 -10.18 9.48 1.05
N GLU A 52 -10.67 9.97 -0.10
CA GLU A 52 -10.68 9.18 -1.33
C GLU A 52 -9.26 8.81 -1.78
N GLY A 53 -8.31 9.72 -1.66
CA GLY A 53 -6.90 9.47 -1.90
C GLY A 53 -6.33 8.33 -1.02
N VAL A 54 -6.70 8.28 0.26
CA VAL A 54 -6.33 7.17 1.16
C VAL A 54 -6.90 5.85 0.68
N PHE A 55 -8.16 5.82 0.26
CA PHE A 55 -8.78 4.61 -0.28
C PHE A 55 -8.06 4.10 -1.52
N GLN A 56 -7.81 4.99 -2.49
CA GLN A 56 -7.15 4.64 -3.75
C GLN A 56 -5.70 4.20 -3.51
N SER A 57 -5.01 4.84 -2.59
CA SER A 57 -3.66 4.45 -2.22
C SER A 57 -3.59 3.05 -1.59
N TYR A 58 -4.58 2.69 -0.78
CA TYR A 58 -4.68 1.33 -0.28
C TYR A 58 -4.95 0.32 -1.41
N ASP A 59 -5.68 0.71 -2.45
CA ASP A 59 -5.88 -0.12 -3.63
C ASP A 59 -4.54 -0.38 -4.34
N VAL A 60 -3.68 0.63 -4.48
CA VAL A 60 -2.31 0.46 -5.01
C VAL A 60 -1.49 -0.51 -4.16
N ILE A 61 -1.50 -0.34 -2.81
CA ILE A 61 -0.82 -1.26 -1.89
C ILE A 61 -1.31 -2.70 -2.13
N TRP A 62 -2.60 -2.89 -2.28
CA TRP A 62 -3.19 -4.20 -2.50
C TRP A 62 -2.80 -4.80 -3.85
N ASP A 63 -2.72 -4.02 -4.89
CA ASP A 63 -2.35 -4.49 -6.23
C ASP A 63 -0.87 -4.91 -6.29
N PHE A 64 0.01 -4.20 -5.58
CA PHE A 64 1.43 -4.53 -5.48
C PHE A 64 1.80 -5.36 -4.22
N ARG A 65 0.82 -5.92 -3.51
CA ARG A 65 1.01 -6.64 -2.23
C ARG A 65 2.06 -7.74 -2.25
N TYR A 66 2.27 -8.38 -3.39
CA TYR A 66 3.26 -9.47 -3.50
C TYR A 66 4.69 -9.00 -3.23
N ILE A 67 5.04 -7.74 -3.55
CA ILE A 67 6.37 -7.17 -3.30
C ILE A 67 6.56 -6.88 -1.79
N LEU A 68 5.47 -6.51 -1.11
CA LEU A 68 5.49 -6.12 0.29
C LEU A 68 5.45 -7.31 1.27
N ARG A 69 5.25 -8.53 0.76
CA ARG A 69 5.15 -9.74 1.58
C ARG A 69 6.52 -10.30 1.95
N ASP A 70 6.62 -10.85 3.16
CA ASP A 70 7.83 -11.50 3.67
C ASP A 70 8.24 -12.71 2.82
N ASP A 71 7.27 -13.45 2.26
CA ASP A 71 7.54 -14.58 1.36
C ASP A 71 8.35 -14.14 0.14
N PHE A 72 8.02 -12.98 -0.46
CA PHE A 72 8.76 -12.44 -1.59
C PHE A 72 10.19 -12.06 -1.20
N ARG A 73 10.36 -11.37 -0.07
CA ARG A 73 11.68 -11.02 0.48
C ARG A 73 12.53 -12.28 0.73
N SER A 74 11.93 -13.33 1.25
CA SER A 74 12.61 -14.60 1.51
C SER A 74 13.14 -15.26 0.24
N LEU A 75 12.45 -15.10 -0.90
CA LEU A 75 12.90 -15.59 -2.21
C LEU A 75 14.13 -14.84 -2.74
N LEU A 76 14.37 -13.62 -2.25
CA LEU A 76 15.46 -12.75 -2.71
C LEU A 76 16.69 -12.77 -1.81
N LYS A 77 16.68 -13.54 -0.72
CA LYS A 77 17.76 -13.55 0.30
C LYS A 77 19.15 -13.81 -0.25
N ASP A 78 19.25 -14.58 -1.34
CA ASP A 78 20.51 -14.95 -1.98
C ASP A 78 20.91 -14.00 -3.14
N ASP A 79 20.13 -12.94 -3.38
CA ASP A 79 20.40 -11.89 -4.37
C ASP A 79 20.40 -10.50 -3.72
N PRO A 80 21.55 -10.03 -3.21
CA PRO A 80 21.65 -8.75 -2.53
C PRO A 80 21.19 -7.56 -3.38
N ALA A 81 21.36 -7.63 -4.71
CA ALA A 81 20.98 -6.54 -5.58
C ALA A 81 19.46 -6.43 -5.73
N MET A 82 18.76 -7.56 -5.82
CA MET A 82 17.29 -7.59 -5.84
C MET A 82 16.72 -7.24 -4.45
N LEU A 83 17.35 -7.72 -3.38
CA LEU A 83 16.96 -7.38 -2.01
C LEU A 83 17.00 -5.86 -1.79
N ALA A 84 18.09 -5.20 -2.22
CA ALA A 84 18.23 -3.74 -2.10
C ALA A 84 17.15 -2.96 -2.87
N VAL A 85 16.69 -3.45 -4.03
CA VAL A 85 15.56 -2.84 -4.76
C VAL A 85 14.28 -2.97 -3.96
N THR A 86 14.01 -4.15 -3.40
CA THR A 86 12.82 -4.40 -2.57
C THR A 86 12.81 -3.54 -1.30
N GLU A 87 13.96 -3.36 -0.66
CA GLU A 87 14.11 -2.48 0.52
C GLU A 87 13.80 -1.01 0.18
N LYS A 88 14.19 -0.53 -1.01
CA LYS A 88 13.81 0.81 -1.47
C LYS A 88 12.30 0.97 -1.64
N ILE A 89 11.62 -0.04 -2.19
CA ILE A 89 10.15 -0.03 -2.31
C ILE A 89 9.51 0.05 -0.92
N ASN A 90 9.98 -0.76 0.01
CA ASN A 90 9.46 -0.78 1.37
C ASN A 90 9.67 0.57 2.08
N LEU A 91 10.85 1.17 1.98
CA LEU A 91 11.15 2.48 2.55
C LEU A 91 10.28 3.58 1.92
N TYR A 92 10.13 3.56 0.60
CA TYR A 92 9.26 4.51 -0.11
C TYR A 92 7.81 4.42 0.40
N PHE A 93 7.30 3.20 0.57
CA PHE A 93 5.96 2.98 1.09
C PHE A 93 5.79 3.52 2.52
N ASP A 94 6.77 3.29 3.40
CA ASP A 94 6.72 3.78 4.79
C ASP A 94 6.66 5.32 4.83
N GLN A 95 7.60 5.97 4.14
CA GLN A 95 7.66 7.43 4.07
C GLN A 95 6.38 8.03 3.48
N TRP A 96 5.86 7.38 2.45
CA TRP A 96 4.62 7.81 1.83
C TRP A 96 3.42 7.70 2.79
N ALA A 97 3.27 6.60 3.51
CA ALA A 97 2.17 6.38 4.43
C ALA A 97 2.22 7.37 5.63
N GLU A 98 3.41 7.60 6.20
CA GLU A 98 3.63 8.61 7.26
C GLU A 98 3.24 10.01 6.79
N GLU A 99 3.66 10.37 5.57
CA GLU A 99 3.32 11.67 4.98
C GLU A 99 1.81 11.83 4.80
N ARG A 100 1.09 10.77 4.40
CA ARG A 100 -0.38 10.82 4.26
C ARG A 100 -1.09 11.00 5.59
N ILE A 101 -0.62 10.37 6.65
CA ILE A 101 -1.17 10.56 8.00
C ILE A 101 -0.95 12.00 8.47
N ARG A 102 0.28 12.52 8.29
CA ARG A 102 0.61 13.91 8.64
C ARG A 102 -0.21 14.91 7.85
N HIS A 103 -0.34 14.71 6.53
CA HIS A 103 -1.16 15.56 5.67
C HIS A 103 -2.64 15.59 6.12
N SER A 104 -3.19 14.40 6.41
CA SER A 104 -4.56 14.27 6.91
C SER A 104 -4.76 14.99 8.25
N HIS A 105 -3.74 14.99 9.12
CA HIS A 105 -3.77 15.73 10.38
C HIS A 105 -3.72 17.26 10.14
N VAL A 106 -2.80 17.73 9.30
CA VAL A 106 -2.65 19.18 9.00
C VAL A 106 -3.94 19.76 8.41
N HIS A 107 -4.67 18.99 7.62
CA HIS A 107 -5.93 19.43 6.99
C HIS A 107 -7.19 19.06 7.80
N GLY A 108 -7.04 18.65 9.06
CA GLY A 108 -8.15 18.43 9.99
C GLY A 108 -9.03 17.21 9.66
N VAL A 109 -8.58 16.30 8.79
CA VAL A 109 -9.25 15.02 8.57
C VAL A 109 -9.05 14.10 9.77
N LEU A 110 -7.83 14.13 10.36
CA LEU A 110 -7.45 13.42 11.57
C LEU A 110 -7.04 14.41 12.66
N GLU A 111 -7.56 14.21 13.86
CA GLU A 111 -7.24 15.01 15.06
C GLU A 111 -6.38 14.16 16.01
N ILE A 112 -5.17 13.81 15.58
CA ILE A 112 -4.21 12.98 16.34
C ILE A 112 -3.39 13.90 17.26
N PRO A 113 -3.35 13.65 18.60
CA PRO A 113 -2.45 14.36 19.50
C PRO A 113 -0.99 14.20 19.04
N GLN A 114 -0.19 15.27 19.16
CA GLN A 114 1.20 15.27 18.69
C GLN A 114 2.02 14.11 19.27
N ASN A 115 1.79 13.75 20.55
CA ASN A 115 2.49 12.67 21.22
C ASN A 115 2.10 11.27 20.71
N ASP A 116 0.96 11.12 20.04
CA ASP A 116 0.43 9.85 19.56
C ASP A 116 0.71 9.65 18.06
N MET A 117 1.17 10.69 17.36
CA MET A 117 1.35 10.70 15.89
C MET A 117 2.27 9.58 15.40
N GLU A 118 3.43 9.43 16.04
CA GLU A 118 4.41 8.39 15.70
C GLU A 118 3.82 7.00 15.91
N GLY A 119 3.26 6.73 17.10
CA GLY A 119 2.68 5.43 17.43
C GLY A 119 1.49 5.04 16.53
N ILE A 120 0.63 6.00 16.18
CA ILE A 120 -0.48 5.75 15.25
C ILE A 120 0.05 5.46 13.84
N SER A 121 1.06 6.19 13.37
CA SER A 121 1.69 5.93 12.08
C SER A 121 2.29 4.53 12.01
N GLU A 122 3.03 4.12 13.04
CA GLU A 122 3.59 2.77 13.14
C GLU A 122 2.51 1.68 13.13
N ILE A 123 1.42 1.85 13.89
CA ILE A 123 0.31 0.89 13.91
C ILE A 123 -0.32 0.76 12.52
N ILE A 124 -0.53 1.85 11.81
CA ILE A 124 -1.09 1.83 10.46
C ILE A 124 -0.15 1.11 9.48
N LEU A 125 1.16 1.36 9.57
CA LEU A 125 2.17 0.66 8.76
C LEU A 125 2.20 -0.84 9.06
N VAL A 126 2.15 -1.23 10.33
CA VAL A 126 2.08 -2.64 10.74
C VAL A 126 0.82 -3.30 10.17
N ILE A 127 -0.34 -2.67 10.29
CA ILE A 127 -1.58 -3.21 9.71
C ILE A 127 -1.46 -3.31 8.19
N GLY A 128 -1.02 -2.26 7.52
CA GLY A 128 -0.89 -2.23 6.06
C GLY A 128 -0.01 -3.34 5.49
N ARG A 129 1.09 -3.65 6.17
CA ARG A 129 2.05 -4.68 5.75
C ARG A 129 1.62 -6.09 6.18
N TYR A 130 1.45 -6.29 7.49
CA TYR A 130 1.25 -7.65 8.02
C TYR A 130 -0.14 -8.22 7.74
N TRP A 131 -1.13 -7.37 7.47
CA TRP A 131 -2.43 -7.83 7.02
C TRP A 131 -2.34 -8.67 5.74
N LEU A 132 -1.42 -8.33 4.83
CA LEU A 132 -1.24 -9.03 3.56
C LEU A 132 -0.84 -10.50 3.78
N ASP A 133 0.13 -10.75 4.67
CA ASP A 133 0.58 -12.11 5.01
C ASP A 133 -0.39 -12.82 5.93
N PHE A 134 -0.85 -12.15 6.98
CA PHE A 134 -1.79 -12.71 7.93
C PHE A 134 -3.10 -13.17 7.26
N SER A 135 -3.67 -12.32 6.42
CA SER A 135 -4.95 -12.61 5.77
C SER A 135 -4.85 -13.77 4.79
N SER A 136 -3.77 -13.86 4.01
CA SER A 136 -3.57 -14.96 3.06
C SER A 136 -3.43 -16.31 3.73
N LYS A 137 -2.80 -16.36 4.92
CA LYS A 137 -2.61 -17.58 5.70
C LYS A 137 -3.86 -17.96 6.51
N LYS A 138 -4.54 -16.96 7.08
CA LYS A 138 -5.71 -17.20 7.94
C LYS A 138 -6.99 -17.46 7.15
N TYR A 139 -7.13 -16.91 5.96
CA TYR A 139 -8.34 -16.94 5.15
C TYR A 139 -8.05 -17.35 3.71
N PRO A 140 -7.44 -18.54 3.47
CA PRO A 140 -6.95 -18.94 2.14
C PRO A 140 -8.04 -19.00 1.06
N GLU A 141 -9.29 -19.33 1.47
CA GLU A 141 -10.42 -19.48 0.56
C GLU A 141 -11.24 -18.18 0.40
N THR A 142 -10.86 -17.10 1.10
CA THR A 142 -11.62 -15.84 1.02
C THR A 142 -11.18 -15.03 -0.20
N PRO A 143 -12.14 -14.54 -1.01
CA PRO A 143 -11.82 -13.72 -2.19
C PRO A 143 -10.93 -12.53 -1.82
N HIS A 144 -9.93 -12.26 -2.64
CA HIS A 144 -8.98 -11.17 -2.42
C HIS A 144 -9.65 -9.80 -2.24
N GLN A 145 -10.74 -9.54 -2.97
CA GLN A 145 -11.49 -8.30 -2.82
C GLN A 145 -12.10 -8.14 -1.43
N THR A 146 -12.59 -9.23 -0.84
CA THR A 146 -13.11 -9.24 0.54
C THR A 146 -12.00 -8.96 1.55
N LEU A 147 -10.82 -9.58 1.36
CA LEU A 147 -9.66 -9.34 2.22
C LEU A 147 -9.14 -7.90 2.10
N ARG A 148 -9.16 -7.31 0.90
CA ARG A 148 -8.84 -5.90 0.68
C ARG A 148 -9.74 -4.98 1.48
N LYS A 149 -11.05 -5.13 1.36
CA LYS A 149 -12.04 -4.35 2.14
C LYS A 149 -11.82 -4.48 3.64
N LYS A 150 -11.54 -5.69 4.11
CA LYS A 150 -11.33 -5.97 5.54
C LYS A 150 -10.06 -5.31 6.07
N GLY A 151 -8.96 -5.33 5.31
CA GLY A 151 -7.71 -4.65 5.69
C GLY A 151 -7.90 -3.14 5.78
N LEU A 152 -8.56 -2.54 4.81
CA LEU A 152 -8.89 -1.12 4.83
C LEU A 152 -9.78 -0.77 6.04
N ALA A 153 -10.79 -1.59 6.34
CA ALA A 153 -11.65 -1.40 7.51
C ALA A 153 -10.86 -1.46 8.83
N HIS A 154 -9.84 -2.31 8.94
CA HIS A 154 -8.97 -2.36 10.12
C HIS A 154 -8.19 -1.06 10.32
N ILE A 155 -7.64 -0.49 9.24
CA ILE A 155 -6.96 0.81 9.27
C ILE A 155 -7.91 1.89 9.82
N PHE A 156 -9.11 1.98 9.28
CA PHE A 156 -10.08 2.96 9.76
C PHE A 156 -10.65 2.66 11.15
N THR A 157 -10.63 1.41 11.61
CA THR A 157 -10.96 1.10 13.01
C THR A 157 -9.97 1.75 13.99
N VAL A 158 -8.67 1.74 13.64
CA VAL A 158 -7.65 2.42 14.46
C VAL A 158 -7.76 3.93 14.37
N LEU A 159 -8.06 4.47 13.19
CA LEU A 159 -8.18 5.91 12.98
C LEU A 159 -9.51 6.51 13.46
N GLN A 160 -10.52 5.67 13.72
CA GLN A 160 -11.87 6.12 14.09
C GLN A 160 -11.92 7.12 15.27
N PRO A 161 -11.16 6.95 16.36
CA PRO A 161 -11.16 7.91 17.47
C PRO A 161 -10.67 9.30 17.08
N TYR A 162 -9.86 9.40 16.05
CA TYR A 162 -9.20 10.62 15.59
C TYR A 162 -9.93 11.31 14.42
N LEU A 163 -10.96 10.69 13.86
CA LEU A 163 -11.78 11.30 12.80
C LEU A 163 -12.78 12.29 13.39
N ASN A 164 -12.81 13.52 12.85
CA ASN A 164 -13.91 14.42 13.13
C ASN A 164 -15.24 13.89 12.57
N SER A 165 -16.37 14.50 12.91
CA SER A 165 -17.70 14.01 12.53
C SER A 165 -17.94 13.95 11.01
N GLU A 166 -17.43 14.93 10.27
CA GLU A 166 -17.53 14.99 8.82
C GLU A 166 -16.70 13.87 8.16
N SER A 167 -15.42 13.78 8.54
CA SER A 167 -14.49 12.76 8.04
C SER A 167 -14.98 11.35 8.33
N ARG A 168 -15.54 11.12 9.52
CA ARG A 168 -16.15 9.84 9.89
C ARG A 168 -17.27 9.45 8.92
N SER A 169 -18.19 10.39 8.64
CA SER A 169 -19.31 10.17 7.72
C SER A 169 -18.82 9.88 6.29
N LEU A 170 -17.74 10.53 5.85
CA LEU A 170 -17.11 10.29 4.54
C LEU A 170 -16.50 8.89 4.47
N VAL A 171 -15.73 8.48 5.50
CA VAL A 171 -15.12 7.15 5.60
C VAL A 171 -16.18 6.06 5.59
N GLU A 172 -17.23 6.18 6.40
CA GLU A 172 -18.31 5.17 6.45
C GLU A 172 -19.02 5.00 5.10
N ARG A 173 -19.24 6.09 4.37
CA ARG A 173 -19.79 6.02 3.01
C ARG A 173 -18.82 5.35 2.04
N GLY A 174 -17.55 5.71 2.09
CA GLY A 174 -16.52 5.11 1.24
C GLY A 174 -16.38 3.61 1.45
N LEU A 175 -16.39 3.14 2.69
CA LEU A 175 -16.33 1.71 3.03
C LEU A 175 -17.56 0.92 2.56
N ARG A 176 -18.75 1.53 2.57
CA ARG A 176 -19.99 0.87 2.07
C ARG A 176 -19.98 0.71 0.56
N ASN A 177 -19.41 1.63 -0.18
CA ASN A 177 -19.45 1.66 -1.65
C ASN A 177 -18.34 0.81 -2.32
N ARG A 178 -17.41 0.27 -1.55
CA ARG A 178 -16.31 -0.61 -2.00
C ARG A 178 -16.57 -2.06 -1.61
#